data_ce08adf7e1356303b338cbc277dab92a
#
_entry.id   ce08adf7e1356303b338cbc277dab92a
#
_cell.length_a   1.000
_cell.length_b   1.000
_cell.length_c   1.000
_cell.angle_alpha   90.00
_cell.angle_beta   90.00
_cell.angle_gamma   90.00
#
_symmetry.space_group_name_H-M   'P 1'
#
loop_
_entity.id
_entity.type
_entity.pdbx_description
1 polymer ?
#
loop_
_entity_poly.entity_id
_entity_poly.type
_entity_poly.pdbx_seq_one_letter_code
_entity_poly.pdbx_strand_id
1 'polypeptide(L)'
;NYGNHAGSVGNLREGKGTMWEGGSRVPCIMRWPDKIPKGLVSNQLAATIDILPTIAAVTGAQLPPKPIDGVNIEPIIYGNSETSPRNEYYYYYSGELIAVRKDKMKLVFPHSYRSYEGYSPGNDGYPATFNGVLGKYAVGKSGLALYNLESDPSEEKNIISENSEIVNKLKLLGDKARSLFGDRLQGVKGIAVRPIGKMDRDRSVSELKIEHMGIGKTIKINSVYSDKYSGIGNNTVIDGLHGTLDFNGGNWQGYEAEDFEAIIDMGELININEISCSFLKRQSSWIFTPTEVSVLTSNDGLSFKAVKNFYNQTEKNPAYEIKIFSQKFEKLKTRFIKITAKNVKVCPDWHQGRGGKAWLFIDEIIIK
;
A
#
# COMPACT_ATOMS: atom_id res chain seq x y z
N ASN A 1 -0.06 6.08 17.52
CA ASN A 1 1.16 5.68 18.19
C ASN A 1 1.74 4.40 17.60
N TYR A 2 3.04 4.32 17.54
CA TYR A 2 3.77 3.18 16.99
C TYR A 2 4.68 2.61 18.07
N GLY A 3 4.10 1.86 19.00
CA GLY A 3 4.80 1.40 20.19
C GLY A 3 5.20 2.56 21.13
N ASN A 4 6.23 2.35 21.92
CA ASN A 4 6.63 3.30 22.98
C ASN A 4 7.42 4.52 22.49
N HIS A 5 7.85 4.56 21.22
CA HIS A 5 8.72 5.63 20.71
C HIS A 5 7.95 6.86 20.17
N ALA A 6 6.65 6.78 20.00
CA ALA A 6 5.86 7.81 19.32
C ALA A 6 4.62 8.25 20.12
N GLY A 7 4.79 8.56 21.38
CA GLY A 7 3.75 9.04 22.29
C GLY A 7 3.00 7.91 23.01
N SER A 8 1.86 8.23 23.63
CA SER A 8 1.06 7.33 24.42
C SER A 8 -0.35 7.17 23.86
N VAL A 9 -0.93 5.99 23.96
CA VAL A 9 -2.36 5.72 23.74
C VAL A 9 -3.17 5.82 25.02
N GLY A 10 -2.53 6.18 26.13
CA GLY A 10 -3.15 6.16 27.45
C GLY A 10 -3.49 4.72 27.87
N ASN A 11 -4.72 4.52 28.33
CA ASN A 11 -5.23 3.22 28.73
C ASN A 11 -5.94 2.47 27.58
N LEU A 12 -5.86 2.95 26.33
CA LEU A 12 -6.47 2.26 25.21
C LEU A 12 -5.63 1.04 24.79
N ARG A 13 -6.30 -0.01 24.36
CA ARG A 13 -5.65 -1.25 23.95
C ARG A 13 -4.85 -1.10 22.67
N GLU A 14 -3.63 -1.65 22.66
CA GLU A 14 -2.73 -1.74 21.50
C GLU A 14 -2.37 -0.37 20.89
N GLY A 15 -2.00 -0.33 19.62
CA GLY A 15 -1.58 0.89 18.93
C GLY A 15 -1.74 0.81 17.41
N LYS A 16 -1.10 1.73 16.70
CA LYS A 16 -1.15 1.83 15.24
C LYS A 16 -0.84 0.48 14.56
N GLY A 17 -1.66 0.11 13.61
CA GLY A 17 -1.56 -1.18 12.89
C GLY A 17 -2.48 -2.25 13.45
N THR A 18 -3.38 -1.86 14.37
CA THR A 18 -4.45 -2.71 14.89
C THR A 18 -5.79 -1.97 14.81
N MET A 19 -6.89 -2.70 14.98
CA MET A 19 -8.23 -2.11 15.04
C MET A 19 -8.80 -2.07 16.45
N TRP A 20 -7.96 -2.25 17.47
CA TRP A 20 -8.27 -1.91 18.85
C TRP A 20 -8.37 -0.39 19.03
N GLU A 21 -8.97 0.07 20.11
CA GLU A 21 -9.20 1.51 20.31
C GLU A 21 -7.90 2.32 20.31
N GLY A 22 -6.79 1.78 20.83
CA GLY A 22 -5.48 2.45 20.78
C GLY A 22 -4.88 2.53 19.38
N GLY A 23 -5.31 1.66 18.46
CA GLY A 23 -4.90 1.72 17.05
C GLY A 23 -5.82 2.57 16.17
N SER A 24 -7.06 2.77 16.60
CA SER A 24 -8.11 3.40 15.79
C SER A 24 -8.43 4.83 16.20
N ARG A 25 -8.37 5.17 17.49
CA ARG A 25 -8.65 6.52 17.97
C ARG A 25 -7.47 7.47 17.72
N VAL A 26 -7.81 8.69 17.34
CA VAL A 26 -6.85 9.79 17.20
C VAL A 26 -7.39 11.03 17.95
N PRO A 27 -6.51 11.84 18.56
CA PRO A 27 -6.91 13.13 19.14
C PRO A 27 -7.48 14.02 18.04
N CYS A 28 -8.55 14.75 18.35
CA CYS A 28 -9.14 15.74 17.47
C CYS A 28 -9.32 17.06 18.24
N ILE A 29 -8.72 18.14 17.73
CA ILE A 29 -8.88 19.49 18.26
C ILE A 29 -9.36 20.38 17.13
N MET A 30 -10.48 21.04 17.34
CA MET A 30 -11.07 21.98 16.38
C MET A 30 -11.17 23.36 17.00
N ARG A 31 -10.83 24.38 16.24
CA ARG A 31 -10.98 25.78 16.66
C ARG A 31 -11.60 26.61 15.56
N TRP A 32 -12.76 27.18 15.86
CA TRP A 32 -13.43 28.15 15.01
C TRP A 32 -14.11 29.19 15.90
N PRO A 33 -13.48 30.36 16.10
CA PRO A 33 -14.06 31.42 16.89
C PRO A 33 -15.49 31.75 16.40
N ASP A 34 -16.36 32.06 17.34
CA ASP A 34 -17.77 32.41 17.13
C ASP A 34 -18.69 31.31 16.60
N LYS A 35 -18.14 30.13 16.31
CA LYS A 35 -18.91 28.95 15.84
C LYS A 35 -18.78 27.76 16.80
N ILE A 36 -17.58 27.43 17.22
CA ILE A 36 -17.33 26.33 18.16
C ILE A 36 -17.22 26.90 19.56
N PRO A 37 -18.07 26.48 20.53
CA PRO A 37 -18.00 26.94 21.90
C PRO A 37 -16.64 26.69 22.54
N LYS A 38 -16.15 27.68 23.26
CA LYS A 38 -14.90 27.55 24.00
C LYS A 38 -15.01 26.48 25.09
N GLY A 39 -14.03 25.55 25.11
CA GLY A 39 -13.97 24.50 26.14
C GLY A 39 -14.96 23.34 25.91
N LEU A 40 -15.62 23.29 24.76
CA LEU A 40 -16.47 22.14 24.40
C LEU A 40 -15.63 20.87 24.32
N VAL A 41 -16.05 19.83 25.04
CA VAL A 41 -15.48 18.48 24.97
C VAL A 41 -16.60 17.53 24.56
N SER A 42 -16.39 16.76 23.52
CA SER A 42 -17.35 15.77 23.03
C SER A 42 -16.72 14.37 23.01
N ASN A 43 -17.42 13.40 23.59
CA ASN A 43 -17.08 11.97 23.55
C ASN A 43 -17.89 11.22 22.48
N GLN A 44 -18.58 11.94 21.62
CA GLN A 44 -19.41 11.36 20.58
C GLN A 44 -18.57 10.71 19.48
N LEU A 45 -19.10 9.66 18.86
CA LEU A 45 -18.43 8.99 17.74
C LEU A 45 -18.36 9.94 16.53
N ALA A 46 -17.13 10.15 16.06
CA ALA A 46 -16.83 10.86 14.83
C ALA A 46 -15.67 10.16 14.11
N ALA A 47 -15.58 10.33 12.83
CA ALA A 47 -14.52 9.72 12.02
C ALA A 47 -13.92 10.74 11.05
N THR A 48 -12.70 10.52 10.60
CA THR A 48 -12.01 11.40 9.63
C THR A 48 -12.78 11.51 8.30
N ILE A 49 -13.54 10.49 7.92
CA ILE A 49 -14.40 10.52 6.73
C ILE A 49 -15.57 11.50 6.85
N ASP A 50 -15.89 11.97 8.06
CA ASP A 50 -16.98 12.93 8.32
C ASP A 50 -16.55 14.38 8.05
N ILE A 51 -15.25 14.64 7.89
CA ILE A 51 -14.72 15.98 7.66
C ILE A 51 -15.25 16.56 6.34
N LEU A 52 -15.23 15.79 5.25
CA LEU A 52 -15.67 16.26 3.94
C LEU A 52 -17.15 16.69 3.92
N PRO A 53 -18.12 15.86 4.33
CA PRO A 53 -19.52 16.28 4.34
C PRO A 53 -19.80 17.40 5.34
N THR A 54 -19.06 17.49 6.43
CA THR A 54 -19.19 18.58 7.40
C THR A 54 -18.71 19.90 6.79
N ILE A 55 -17.54 19.91 6.13
CA ILE A 55 -17.06 21.12 5.44
C ILE A 55 -18.03 21.52 4.34
N ALA A 56 -18.54 20.57 3.55
CA ALA A 56 -19.51 20.86 2.50
C ALA A 56 -20.78 21.51 3.06
N ALA A 57 -21.33 20.99 4.17
CA ALA A 57 -22.50 21.59 4.84
C ALA A 57 -22.23 23.02 5.32
N VAL A 58 -21.08 23.25 5.95
CA VAL A 58 -20.71 24.55 6.51
C VAL A 58 -20.46 25.61 5.43
N THR A 59 -19.91 25.21 4.29
CA THR A 59 -19.56 26.13 3.18
C THR A 59 -20.64 26.23 2.11
N GLY A 60 -21.68 25.41 2.17
CA GLY A 60 -22.69 25.29 1.10
C GLY A 60 -22.16 24.59 -0.17
N ALA A 61 -21.00 23.91 -0.09
CA ALA A 61 -20.45 23.20 -1.24
C ALA A 61 -21.24 21.92 -1.54
N GLN A 62 -21.33 21.58 -2.82
CA GLN A 62 -21.98 20.33 -3.23
C GLN A 62 -21.07 19.14 -3.00
N LEU A 63 -21.66 18.07 -2.45
CA LEU A 63 -20.99 16.77 -2.35
C LEU A 63 -20.91 16.07 -3.71
N PRO A 64 -19.96 15.15 -3.90
CA PRO A 64 -19.92 14.31 -5.09
C PRO A 64 -21.26 13.60 -5.32
N PRO A 65 -21.69 13.37 -6.59
CA PRO A 65 -22.97 12.72 -6.90
C PRO A 65 -23.02 11.24 -6.46
N LYS A 66 -21.86 10.60 -6.27
CA LYS A 66 -21.79 9.23 -5.75
C LYS A 66 -21.86 9.26 -4.21
N PRO A 67 -22.57 8.29 -3.59
CA PRO A 67 -22.61 8.17 -2.13
C PRO A 67 -21.21 8.16 -1.51
N ILE A 68 -21.07 8.83 -0.37
CA ILE A 68 -19.86 8.84 0.46
C ILE A 68 -20.18 8.24 1.83
N ASP A 69 -19.14 7.74 2.53
CA ASP A 69 -19.33 7.05 3.81
C ASP A 69 -19.35 8.02 5.01
N GLY A 70 -18.99 9.28 4.79
CA GLY A 70 -19.01 10.32 5.81
C GLY A 70 -20.41 10.87 6.06
N VAL A 71 -20.63 11.38 7.28
CA VAL A 71 -21.84 12.09 7.69
C VAL A 71 -21.48 13.50 8.17
N ASN A 72 -22.43 14.44 8.08
CA ASN A 72 -22.22 15.79 8.62
C ASN A 72 -22.30 15.74 10.16
N ILE A 73 -21.18 16.05 10.83
CA ILE A 73 -21.06 16.08 12.30
C ILE A 73 -21.08 17.51 12.88
N GLU A 74 -21.44 18.51 12.09
CA GLU A 74 -21.60 19.91 12.54
C GLU A 74 -22.39 20.03 13.85
N PRO A 75 -23.52 19.32 14.07
CA PRO A 75 -24.29 19.45 15.29
C PRO A 75 -23.48 19.16 16.58
N ILE A 76 -22.60 18.16 16.58
CA ILE A 76 -21.75 17.87 17.75
C ILE A 76 -20.53 18.78 17.85
N ILE A 77 -20.05 19.33 16.73
CA ILE A 77 -18.94 20.30 16.72
C ILE A 77 -19.39 21.64 17.31
N TYR A 78 -20.62 22.08 17.01
CA TYR A 78 -21.17 23.34 17.53
C TYR A 78 -21.84 23.20 18.91
N GLY A 79 -21.88 21.99 19.48
CA GLY A 79 -22.55 21.75 20.75
C GLY A 79 -24.08 21.80 20.67
N ASN A 80 -24.66 21.70 19.46
CA ASN A 80 -26.10 21.75 19.23
C ASN A 80 -26.78 20.38 19.43
N SER A 81 -26.00 19.32 19.62
CA SER A 81 -26.49 17.96 19.85
C SER A 81 -25.59 17.21 20.80
N GLU A 82 -26.17 16.46 21.71
CA GLU A 82 -25.48 15.52 22.60
C GLU A 82 -25.26 14.13 21.95
N THR A 83 -25.84 13.89 20.77
CA THR A 83 -25.72 12.64 20.05
C THR A 83 -25.13 12.88 18.66
N SER A 84 -24.19 12.01 18.27
CA SER A 84 -23.61 12.05 16.93
C SER A 84 -24.58 11.54 15.86
N PRO A 85 -24.66 12.18 14.69
CA PRO A 85 -25.28 11.60 13.50
C PRO A 85 -24.63 10.28 13.06
N ARG A 86 -23.38 10.06 13.46
CA ARG A 86 -22.68 8.77 13.26
C ARG A 86 -22.90 7.87 14.46
N ASN A 87 -23.69 6.82 14.28
CA ASN A 87 -23.92 5.81 15.32
C ASN A 87 -23.37 4.42 14.94
N GLU A 88 -22.82 4.25 13.73
CA GLU A 88 -22.22 3.01 13.25
C GLU A 88 -20.79 3.29 12.77
N TYR A 89 -19.86 2.35 13.04
CA TYR A 89 -18.49 2.38 12.53
C TYR A 89 -17.99 0.99 12.21
N TYR A 90 -17.25 0.87 11.09
CA TYR A 90 -16.70 -0.37 10.57
C TYR A 90 -15.18 -0.31 10.64
N TYR A 91 -14.59 -1.24 11.38
CA TYR A 91 -13.14 -1.30 11.57
C TYR A 91 -12.55 -2.24 10.53
N TYR A 92 -11.86 -1.68 9.55
CA TYR A 92 -11.19 -2.41 8.49
C TYR A 92 -9.67 -2.30 8.62
N TYR A 93 -8.98 -3.42 8.48
CA TYR A 93 -7.52 -3.46 8.37
C TYR A 93 -7.12 -4.27 7.13
N SER A 94 -6.37 -3.65 6.19
CA SER A 94 -5.92 -4.31 4.94
C SER A 94 -7.03 -5.04 4.18
N GLY A 95 -8.24 -4.47 4.15
CA GLY A 95 -9.41 -5.05 3.47
C GLY A 95 -10.14 -6.16 4.24
N GLU A 96 -9.77 -6.42 5.49
CA GLU A 96 -10.45 -7.35 6.39
C GLU A 96 -11.36 -6.61 7.35
N LEU A 97 -12.60 -7.07 7.51
CA LEU A 97 -13.52 -6.52 8.52
C LEU A 97 -13.17 -7.10 9.89
N ILE A 98 -12.55 -6.28 10.71
CA ILE A 98 -12.07 -6.68 12.05
C ILE A 98 -13.12 -6.52 13.12
N ALA A 99 -13.89 -5.43 13.08
CA ALA A 99 -14.94 -5.17 14.06
C ALA A 99 -16.03 -4.28 13.49
N VAL A 100 -17.18 -4.28 14.16
CA VAL A 100 -18.25 -3.30 13.95
C VAL A 100 -18.63 -2.66 15.28
N ARG A 101 -18.99 -1.39 15.23
CA ARG A 101 -19.47 -0.64 16.39
C ARG A 101 -20.83 -0.03 16.08
N LYS A 102 -21.75 -0.11 17.05
CA LYS A 102 -22.97 0.67 17.10
C LYS A 102 -23.08 1.33 18.45
N ASP A 103 -23.19 2.65 18.43
CA ASP A 103 -23.18 3.47 19.65
C ASP A 103 -21.94 3.15 20.53
N LYS A 104 -22.14 2.62 21.72
CA LYS A 104 -21.09 2.24 22.66
C LYS A 104 -20.62 0.79 22.54
N MET A 105 -21.33 -0.04 21.78
CA MET A 105 -21.06 -1.48 21.71
C MET A 105 -20.21 -1.83 20.50
N LYS A 106 -19.06 -2.51 20.72
CA LYS A 106 -18.13 -2.96 19.69
C LYS A 106 -18.05 -4.47 19.68
N LEU A 107 -18.39 -5.10 18.55
CA LEU A 107 -18.21 -6.52 18.29
C LEU A 107 -16.96 -6.72 17.46
N VAL A 108 -16.00 -7.45 18.01
CA VAL A 108 -14.75 -7.84 17.34
C VAL A 108 -14.91 -9.24 16.76
N PHE A 109 -14.59 -9.41 15.48
CA PHE A 109 -14.61 -10.70 14.79
C PHE A 109 -13.29 -11.47 14.99
N PRO A 110 -13.29 -12.80 14.86
CA PRO A 110 -12.07 -13.59 14.96
C PRO A 110 -11.02 -13.14 13.93
N HIS A 111 -9.83 -12.77 14.39
CA HIS A 111 -8.72 -12.36 13.52
C HIS A 111 -7.38 -12.48 14.24
N SER A 112 -6.30 -12.46 13.46
CA SER A 112 -4.95 -12.29 13.98
C SER A 112 -4.51 -10.84 13.80
N TYR A 113 -3.79 -10.30 14.77
CA TYR A 113 -3.32 -8.91 14.74
C TYR A 113 -1.88 -8.80 15.24
N ARG A 114 -1.21 -7.74 14.84
CA ARG A 114 0.07 -7.35 15.43
C ARG A 114 -0.17 -6.91 16.87
N SER A 115 0.56 -7.49 17.82
CA SER A 115 0.46 -7.10 19.21
C SER A 115 1.74 -6.44 19.69
N TYR A 116 1.57 -5.43 20.53
CA TYR A 116 2.66 -4.77 21.24
C TYR A 116 2.96 -5.47 22.57
N GLU A 117 2.11 -6.39 23.00
CA GLU A 117 2.35 -7.21 24.20
C GLU A 117 3.43 -8.26 23.90
N GLY A 118 4.41 -8.38 24.80
CA GLY A 118 5.47 -9.38 24.67
C GLY A 118 6.36 -9.24 23.44
N TYR A 119 6.40 -8.04 22.82
CA TYR A 119 7.31 -7.79 21.70
C TYR A 119 8.76 -7.74 22.18
N SER A 120 9.69 -8.11 21.29
CA SER A 120 11.12 -7.91 21.53
C SER A 120 11.50 -6.48 21.13
N PRO A 121 12.13 -5.70 22.02
CA PRO A 121 12.61 -4.37 21.66
C PRO A 121 13.69 -4.44 20.58
N GLY A 122 13.86 -3.35 19.86
CA GLY A 122 15.00 -3.16 18.98
C GLY A 122 16.31 -2.96 19.75
N ASN A 123 17.40 -2.66 19.03
CA ASN A 123 18.73 -2.51 19.62
C ASN A 123 18.86 -1.38 20.65
N ASP A 124 17.93 -0.41 20.63
CA ASP A 124 17.85 0.71 21.56
C ASP A 124 16.80 0.51 22.67
N GLY A 125 16.22 -0.67 22.76
CA GLY A 125 15.21 -1.01 23.77
C GLY A 125 13.77 -0.58 23.41
N TYR A 126 13.54 -0.01 22.22
CA TYR A 126 12.22 0.43 21.76
C TYR A 126 11.62 -0.52 20.74
N PRO A 127 10.27 -0.64 20.63
CA PRO A 127 9.59 -1.50 19.65
C PRO A 127 9.89 -1.13 18.20
N ALA A 128 10.02 0.18 17.96
CA ALA A 128 10.50 0.71 16.69
C ALA A 128 11.64 1.66 17.01
N THR A 129 12.83 1.36 16.54
CA THR A 129 14.05 2.00 16.98
C THR A 129 14.27 3.36 16.34
N PHE A 130 14.93 4.27 17.06
CA PHE A 130 15.38 5.55 16.50
C PHE A 130 16.40 5.39 15.38
N ASN A 131 17.15 4.30 15.37
CA ASN A 131 18.16 4.00 14.34
C ASN A 131 17.64 3.09 13.21
N GLY A 132 16.34 2.89 13.14
CA GLY A 132 15.68 2.19 12.02
C GLY A 132 15.68 0.67 12.11
N VAL A 133 16.16 0.09 13.21
CA VAL A 133 16.09 -1.37 13.43
C VAL A 133 14.81 -1.70 14.19
N LEU A 134 13.83 -2.27 13.50
CA LEU A 134 12.54 -2.64 14.10
C LEU A 134 12.69 -3.80 15.10
N GLY A 135 12.03 -3.66 16.25
CA GLY A 135 11.78 -4.77 17.16
C GLY A 135 10.79 -5.79 16.54
N LYS A 136 10.79 -7.00 17.06
CA LYS A 136 9.83 -8.03 16.66
C LYS A 136 8.51 -7.81 17.40
N TYR A 137 7.41 -7.74 16.67
CA TYR A 137 6.07 -7.72 17.23
C TYR A 137 5.61 -9.14 17.53
N ALA A 138 4.81 -9.30 18.59
CA ALA A 138 4.05 -10.51 18.81
C ALA A 138 2.86 -10.58 17.83
N VAL A 139 2.31 -11.77 17.66
CA VAL A 139 1.07 -12.00 16.93
C VAL A 139 0.00 -12.36 17.94
N GLY A 140 -0.93 -11.44 18.17
CA GLY A 140 -2.13 -11.68 18.95
C GLY A 140 -3.21 -12.35 18.11
N LYS A 141 -4.14 -13.04 18.77
CA LYS A 141 -5.34 -13.61 18.18
C LYS A 141 -6.54 -13.21 19.00
N SER A 142 -7.59 -12.75 18.36
CA SER A 142 -8.88 -12.51 18.99
C SER A 142 -9.90 -13.54 18.50
N GLY A 143 -10.68 -14.10 19.43
CA GLY A 143 -11.94 -14.74 19.11
C GLY A 143 -13.05 -13.70 18.90
N LEU A 144 -14.30 -14.17 18.79
CA LEU A 144 -15.46 -13.27 18.78
C LEU A 144 -15.62 -12.66 20.18
N ALA A 145 -15.66 -11.32 20.25
CA ALA A 145 -15.70 -10.60 21.53
C ALA A 145 -16.58 -9.36 21.45
N LEU A 146 -17.25 -9.01 22.53
CA LEU A 146 -18.10 -7.83 22.66
C LEU A 146 -17.60 -6.94 23.79
N TYR A 147 -17.43 -5.64 23.51
CA TYR A 147 -16.99 -4.63 24.46
C TYR A 147 -17.95 -3.45 24.54
N ASN A 148 -18.12 -2.88 25.74
CA ASN A 148 -18.81 -1.61 25.95
C ASN A 148 -17.77 -0.50 26.10
N LEU A 149 -17.52 0.26 25.06
CA LEU A 149 -16.46 1.27 25.01
C LEU A 149 -16.70 2.51 25.88
N GLU A 150 -17.89 2.65 26.46
CA GLU A 150 -18.17 3.71 27.42
C GLU A 150 -17.63 3.36 28.82
N SER A 151 -17.82 2.13 29.26
CA SER A 151 -17.35 1.64 30.57
C SER A 151 -16.01 0.93 30.51
N ASP A 152 -15.60 0.45 29.32
CA ASP A 152 -14.38 -0.32 29.09
C ASP A 152 -13.71 0.14 27.77
N PRO A 153 -13.14 1.38 27.73
CA PRO A 153 -12.45 1.87 26.57
C PRO A 153 -11.13 1.13 26.27
N SER A 154 -10.59 0.37 27.23
CA SER A 154 -9.40 -0.46 27.11
C SER A 154 -9.68 -1.86 26.54
N GLU A 155 -10.96 -2.21 26.31
CA GLU A 155 -11.36 -3.49 25.70
C GLU A 155 -10.80 -4.72 26.45
N GLU A 156 -10.88 -4.68 27.79
CA GLU A 156 -10.38 -5.75 28.68
C GLU A 156 -11.46 -6.77 29.00
N LYS A 157 -12.71 -6.32 29.16
CA LYS A 157 -13.82 -7.16 29.61
C LYS A 157 -14.71 -7.59 28.45
N ASN A 158 -14.53 -8.83 28.00
CA ASN A 158 -15.43 -9.42 26.99
C ASN A 158 -16.78 -9.79 27.63
N ILE A 159 -17.86 -9.12 27.26
CA ILE A 159 -19.22 -9.30 27.79
C ILE A 159 -20.14 -10.08 26.85
N ILE A 160 -19.58 -10.85 25.92
CA ILE A 160 -20.33 -11.55 24.86
C ILE A 160 -21.36 -12.55 25.42
N SER A 161 -21.02 -13.25 26.50
CA SER A 161 -21.85 -14.30 27.08
C SER A 161 -23.18 -13.79 27.65
N GLU A 162 -23.21 -12.53 28.07
CA GLU A 162 -24.35 -11.91 28.76
C GLU A 162 -25.22 -11.07 27.77
N ASN A 163 -24.83 -10.94 26.50
CA ASN A 163 -25.40 -9.98 25.58
C ASN A 163 -25.77 -10.55 24.20
N SER A 164 -26.35 -11.75 24.17
CA SER A 164 -26.61 -12.48 22.91
C SER A 164 -27.44 -11.70 21.90
N GLU A 165 -28.42 -10.90 22.33
CA GLU A 165 -29.25 -10.09 21.44
C GLU A 165 -28.43 -8.99 20.76
N ILE A 166 -27.58 -8.29 21.53
CA ILE A 166 -26.67 -7.26 20.98
C ILE A 166 -25.69 -7.86 19.99
N VAL A 167 -25.12 -9.03 20.33
CA VAL A 167 -24.21 -9.77 19.45
C VAL A 167 -24.86 -10.09 18.11
N ASN A 168 -26.12 -10.57 18.13
CA ASN A 168 -26.85 -10.89 16.90
C ASN A 168 -27.12 -9.64 16.05
N LYS A 169 -27.50 -8.51 16.65
CA LYS A 169 -27.67 -7.23 15.95
C LYS A 169 -26.38 -6.76 15.31
N LEU A 170 -25.25 -6.87 16.03
CA LEU A 170 -23.93 -6.45 15.51
C LEU A 170 -23.37 -7.43 14.47
N LYS A 171 -23.70 -8.72 14.52
CA LYS A 171 -23.39 -9.66 13.43
C LYS A 171 -24.09 -9.25 12.13
N LEU A 172 -25.38 -8.92 12.20
CA LEU A 172 -26.13 -8.42 11.03
C LEU A 172 -25.52 -7.13 10.47
N LEU A 173 -25.04 -6.24 11.36
CA LEU A 173 -24.29 -5.06 10.93
C LEU A 173 -22.98 -5.43 10.24
N GLY A 174 -22.27 -6.45 10.71
CA GLY A 174 -21.08 -6.99 10.05
C GLY A 174 -21.38 -7.56 8.67
N ASP A 175 -22.47 -8.29 8.53
CA ASP A 175 -22.89 -8.88 7.25
C ASP A 175 -23.30 -7.78 6.25
N LYS A 176 -23.96 -6.72 6.70
CA LYS A 176 -24.22 -5.50 5.91
C LYS A 176 -22.90 -4.89 5.43
N ALA A 177 -21.91 -4.71 6.32
CA ALA A 177 -20.61 -4.15 5.97
C ALA A 177 -19.87 -5.02 4.94
N ARG A 178 -19.85 -6.34 5.11
CA ARG A 178 -19.27 -7.30 4.15
C ARG A 178 -19.91 -7.20 2.77
N SER A 179 -21.25 -7.16 2.72
CA SER A 179 -21.97 -7.01 1.46
C SER A 179 -21.63 -5.72 0.73
N LEU A 180 -21.52 -4.61 1.46
CA LEU A 180 -21.25 -3.29 0.85
C LEU A 180 -19.78 -3.10 0.50
N PHE A 181 -18.87 -3.38 1.43
CA PHE A 181 -17.45 -3.00 1.34
C PHE A 181 -16.53 -4.20 1.09
N GLY A 182 -17.04 -5.42 1.23
CA GLY A 182 -16.26 -6.65 1.11
C GLY A 182 -15.59 -7.06 2.41
N ASP A 183 -14.93 -8.22 2.37
CA ASP A 183 -14.09 -8.74 3.46
C ASP A 183 -13.08 -9.73 2.87
N ARG A 184 -11.81 -9.35 2.84
CA ARG A 184 -10.74 -10.17 2.28
C ARG A 184 -10.57 -11.48 3.05
N LEU A 185 -10.76 -11.47 4.38
CA LEU A 185 -10.63 -12.66 5.23
C LEU A 185 -11.66 -13.74 4.87
N GLN A 186 -12.85 -13.33 4.44
CA GLN A 186 -13.93 -14.24 4.02
C GLN A 186 -14.05 -14.38 2.50
N GLY A 187 -13.18 -13.71 1.71
CA GLY A 187 -13.24 -13.74 0.25
C GLY A 187 -14.48 -13.02 -0.34
N VAL A 188 -15.12 -12.13 0.44
CA VAL A 188 -16.32 -11.40 -0.01
C VAL A 188 -15.91 -10.14 -0.74
N LYS A 189 -16.40 -9.95 -1.98
CA LYS A 189 -16.24 -8.72 -2.75
C LYS A 189 -17.45 -7.80 -2.50
N GLY A 190 -17.18 -6.57 -2.06
CA GLY A 190 -18.24 -5.59 -1.79
C GLY A 190 -18.86 -5.01 -3.06
N ILE A 191 -20.18 -4.74 -3.01
CA ILE A 191 -20.92 -4.18 -4.16
C ILE A 191 -20.73 -2.67 -4.31
N ALA A 192 -20.35 -1.97 -3.22
CA ALA A 192 -20.11 -0.52 -3.20
C ALA A 192 -18.63 -0.15 -3.41
N VAL A 193 -17.75 -1.13 -3.64
CA VAL A 193 -16.33 -0.89 -3.88
C VAL A 193 -16.17 -0.17 -5.22
N ARG A 194 -15.51 0.99 -5.19
CA ARG A 194 -15.22 1.76 -6.40
C ARG A 194 -14.04 1.13 -7.16
N PRO A 195 -14.06 1.19 -8.49
CA PRO A 195 -12.87 0.83 -9.27
C PRO A 195 -11.70 1.75 -8.91
N ILE A 196 -10.50 1.24 -9.03
CA ILE A 196 -9.27 2.03 -8.86
C ILE A 196 -9.31 3.21 -9.84
N GLY A 197 -8.98 4.40 -9.35
CA GLY A 197 -8.77 5.56 -10.20
C GLY A 197 -7.64 5.27 -11.18
N LYS A 198 -7.91 5.44 -12.47
CA LYS A 198 -6.89 5.36 -13.51
C LYS A 198 -6.60 6.78 -13.99
N MET A 199 -5.33 7.13 -14.10
CA MET A 199 -4.94 8.33 -14.85
C MET A 199 -5.11 8.04 -16.33
N ASP A 200 -5.80 8.95 -17.05
CA ASP A 200 -5.67 9.01 -18.50
C ASP A 200 -4.22 9.40 -18.81
N ARG A 201 -3.48 8.44 -19.36
CA ARG A 201 -2.05 8.63 -19.69
C ARG A 201 -1.81 9.75 -20.70
N ASP A 202 -2.84 10.16 -21.45
CA ASP A 202 -2.72 11.17 -22.53
C ASP A 202 -2.44 12.61 -22.05
N ARG A 203 -2.55 12.91 -20.76
CA ARG A 203 -2.46 14.30 -20.29
C ARG A 203 -1.11 14.77 -19.74
N SER A 204 -0.14 13.89 -19.48
CA SER A 204 1.17 14.27 -18.91
C SER A 204 2.38 13.58 -19.53
N VAL A 205 2.22 12.91 -20.67
CA VAL A 205 3.16 11.87 -21.15
C VAL A 205 4.13 12.39 -22.23
N SER A 206 3.98 13.60 -22.74
CA SER A 206 4.86 14.12 -23.81
C SER A 206 6.33 14.22 -23.41
N GLU A 207 6.63 14.41 -22.13
CA GLU A 207 8.01 14.52 -21.61
C GLU A 207 8.66 13.17 -21.26
N LEU A 208 7.87 12.09 -21.18
CA LEU A 208 8.35 10.75 -20.82
C LEU A 208 8.42 9.80 -22.01
N LYS A 209 7.99 10.23 -23.20
CA LYS A 209 8.01 9.43 -24.42
C LYS A 209 9.42 9.22 -24.93
N ILE A 210 9.70 7.97 -25.30
CA ILE A 210 10.92 7.61 -26.03
C ILE A 210 10.57 6.71 -27.20
N GLU A 211 11.14 7.01 -28.36
CA GLU A 211 10.99 6.19 -29.56
C GLU A 211 12.10 5.13 -29.63
N HIS A 212 11.71 3.87 -29.81
CA HIS A 212 12.64 2.76 -29.99
C HIS A 212 11.97 1.58 -30.71
N MET A 213 12.78 0.65 -31.25
CA MET A 213 12.31 -0.46 -32.08
C MET A 213 11.50 -1.54 -31.31
N GLY A 214 11.54 -1.54 -29.98
CA GLY A 214 10.79 -2.48 -29.15
C GLY A 214 9.31 -2.18 -29.00
N ILE A 215 8.88 -0.93 -29.29
CA ILE A 215 7.49 -0.50 -29.17
C ILE A 215 6.60 -1.33 -30.10
N GLY A 216 5.52 -1.90 -29.51
CA GLY A 216 4.56 -2.71 -30.26
C GLY A 216 5.05 -4.10 -30.66
N LYS A 217 6.23 -4.51 -30.21
CA LYS A 217 6.75 -5.86 -30.42
C LYS A 217 6.12 -6.86 -29.44
N THR A 218 6.22 -8.16 -29.76
CA THR A 218 5.74 -9.21 -28.87
C THR A 218 6.71 -9.42 -27.72
N ILE A 219 6.23 -9.35 -26.50
CA ILE A 219 7.01 -9.60 -25.30
C ILE A 219 6.41 -10.72 -24.46
N LYS A 220 7.27 -11.60 -23.95
CA LYS A 220 6.94 -12.60 -22.95
C LYS A 220 7.72 -12.31 -21.69
N ILE A 221 7.03 -12.08 -20.58
CA ILE A 221 7.61 -11.97 -19.24
C ILE A 221 7.50 -13.34 -18.58
N ASN A 222 8.64 -13.89 -18.16
CA ASN A 222 8.72 -15.19 -17.48
C ASN A 222 8.70 -15.06 -15.95
N SER A 223 8.76 -13.84 -15.43
CA SER A 223 8.74 -13.52 -14.00
C SER A 223 7.35 -13.08 -13.56
N VAL A 224 7.06 -13.20 -12.26
CA VAL A 224 5.78 -12.78 -11.68
C VAL A 224 5.93 -11.37 -11.10
N TYR A 225 5.33 -10.38 -11.75
CA TYR A 225 5.24 -9.02 -11.20
C TYR A 225 4.04 -8.86 -10.26
N SER A 226 4.10 -7.86 -9.40
CA SER A 226 3.03 -7.56 -8.46
C SER A 226 1.85 -6.89 -9.15
N ASP A 227 0.63 -7.33 -8.86
CA ASP A 227 -0.60 -6.69 -9.35
C ASP A 227 -0.69 -5.21 -8.96
N LYS A 228 -0.08 -4.84 -7.84
CA LYS A 228 -0.02 -3.47 -7.35
C LYS A 228 0.83 -2.56 -8.26
N TYR A 229 1.84 -3.12 -8.92
CA TYR A 229 2.79 -2.40 -9.76
C TYR A 229 2.93 -3.11 -11.11
N SER A 230 1.81 -3.32 -11.78
CA SER A 230 1.74 -4.04 -13.06
C SER A 230 1.90 -3.13 -14.28
N GLY A 231 1.84 -1.81 -14.09
CA GLY A 231 1.76 -0.88 -15.21
C GLY A 231 0.55 -1.20 -16.11
N ILE A 232 0.77 -1.36 -17.41
CA ILE A 232 -0.21 -1.84 -18.41
C ILE A 232 -0.09 -3.35 -18.68
N GLY A 233 0.57 -4.09 -17.82
CA GLY A 233 0.87 -5.51 -18.02
C GLY A 233 2.20 -5.73 -18.72
N ASN A 234 2.35 -6.83 -19.48
CA ASN A 234 3.64 -7.21 -20.06
C ASN A 234 4.28 -6.11 -20.91
N ASN A 235 3.49 -5.30 -21.58
CA ASN A 235 3.99 -4.27 -22.47
C ASN A 235 4.57 -3.03 -21.74
N THR A 236 4.39 -2.90 -20.44
CA THR A 236 4.91 -1.77 -19.65
C THR A 236 6.41 -1.52 -19.91
N VAL A 237 7.19 -2.57 -20.08
CA VAL A 237 8.64 -2.47 -20.22
C VAL A 237 9.12 -2.26 -21.66
N ILE A 238 8.18 -2.07 -22.63
CA ILE A 238 8.45 -1.72 -24.04
C ILE A 238 7.38 -0.76 -24.60
N ASP A 239 6.70 0.02 -23.78
CA ASP A 239 5.61 0.91 -24.21
C ASP A 239 6.08 2.29 -24.65
N GLY A 240 7.38 2.57 -24.55
CA GLY A 240 8.00 3.83 -24.90
C GLY A 240 7.81 4.92 -23.85
N LEU A 241 7.51 4.55 -22.58
CA LEU A 241 7.27 5.51 -21.53
C LEU A 241 8.23 5.32 -20.34
N HIS A 242 9.04 6.33 -20.09
CA HIS A 242 9.88 6.33 -18.89
C HIS A 242 9.08 6.46 -17.60
N GLY A 243 9.51 5.76 -16.57
CA GLY A 243 9.11 6.00 -15.20
C GLY A 243 9.76 7.27 -14.63
N THR A 244 9.15 7.83 -13.61
CA THR A 244 9.72 8.94 -12.82
C THR A 244 10.29 8.41 -11.50
N LEU A 245 10.85 9.30 -10.66
CA LEU A 245 11.24 8.94 -9.29
C LEU A 245 10.04 8.55 -8.40
N ASP A 246 8.81 8.77 -8.86
CA ASP A 246 7.59 8.28 -8.22
C ASP A 246 7.17 6.93 -8.84
N PHE A 247 7.38 5.85 -8.07
CA PHE A 247 7.02 4.49 -8.49
C PHE A 247 5.50 4.21 -8.53
N ASN A 248 4.66 5.14 -8.03
CA ASN A 248 3.21 5.01 -8.11
C ASN A 248 2.63 5.61 -9.41
N GLY A 249 3.46 6.20 -10.26
CA GLY A 249 3.03 6.87 -11.49
C GLY A 249 2.50 5.94 -12.59
N GLY A 250 2.56 4.62 -12.40
CA GLY A 250 1.99 3.63 -13.32
C GLY A 250 2.88 3.22 -14.49
N ASN A 251 4.08 3.80 -14.65
CA ASN A 251 5.04 3.43 -15.71
C ASN A 251 6.11 2.46 -15.22
N TRP A 252 5.99 1.94 -14.01
CA TRP A 252 6.88 0.97 -13.42
C TRP A 252 6.23 -0.40 -13.31
N GLN A 253 7.01 -1.46 -13.55
CA GLN A 253 6.65 -2.81 -13.22
C GLN A 253 7.50 -3.30 -12.05
N GLY A 254 6.85 -3.78 -10.96
CA GLY A 254 7.49 -4.10 -9.70
C GLY A 254 7.50 -5.59 -9.36
N TYR A 255 8.65 -6.10 -8.87
CA TYR A 255 8.94 -7.49 -8.55
C TYR A 255 9.36 -7.62 -7.09
N GLU A 256 8.56 -8.27 -6.26
CA GLU A 256 8.84 -8.46 -4.83
C GLU A 256 9.64 -9.74 -4.59
N ALA A 257 10.90 -9.63 -4.20
CA ALA A 257 11.81 -10.76 -4.00
C ALA A 257 11.87 -11.72 -5.21
N GLU A 258 11.61 -11.21 -6.41
CA GLU A 258 11.58 -11.97 -7.66
C GLU A 258 12.58 -11.37 -8.65
N ASP A 259 13.25 -12.21 -9.44
CA ASP A 259 14.11 -11.77 -10.52
C ASP A 259 13.27 -11.37 -11.72
N PHE A 260 13.78 -10.50 -12.56
CA PHE A 260 13.16 -10.16 -13.83
C PHE A 260 13.72 -11.00 -14.97
N GLU A 261 12.85 -11.51 -15.82
CA GLU A 261 13.19 -12.12 -17.09
C GLU A 261 12.12 -11.81 -18.14
N ALA A 262 12.55 -11.25 -19.26
CA ALA A 262 11.71 -11.00 -20.42
C ALA A 262 12.38 -11.42 -21.72
N ILE A 263 11.58 -11.86 -22.69
CA ILE A 263 12.00 -12.16 -24.08
C ILE A 263 11.15 -11.30 -25.01
N ILE A 264 11.82 -10.53 -25.87
CA ILE A 264 11.21 -9.67 -26.90
C ILE A 264 11.48 -10.31 -28.27
N ASP A 265 10.41 -10.58 -29.03
CA ASP A 265 10.51 -11.02 -30.43
C ASP A 265 10.34 -9.80 -31.34
N MET A 266 11.38 -9.45 -32.06
CA MET A 266 11.38 -8.33 -33.00
C MET A 266 10.59 -8.63 -34.29
N GLY A 267 10.14 -9.89 -34.47
CA GLY A 267 9.39 -10.38 -35.62
C GLY A 267 10.28 -10.87 -36.74
N GLU A 268 11.43 -10.21 -36.97
CA GLU A 268 12.42 -10.54 -37.99
C GLU A 268 13.83 -10.29 -37.49
N LEU A 269 14.82 -10.68 -38.27
CA LEU A 269 16.23 -10.40 -38.01
C LEU A 269 16.51 -8.90 -38.29
N ILE A 270 16.80 -8.13 -37.26
CA ILE A 270 17.11 -6.71 -37.35
C ILE A 270 18.55 -6.41 -36.91
N ASN A 271 19.07 -5.25 -37.33
CA ASN A 271 20.32 -4.72 -36.81
C ASN A 271 20.03 -3.83 -35.60
N ILE A 272 20.78 -4.00 -34.54
CA ILE A 272 20.64 -3.26 -33.29
C ILE A 272 21.96 -2.53 -33.00
N ASN A 273 21.86 -1.25 -32.66
CA ASN A 273 23.00 -0.41 -32.30
C ASN A 273 23.12 -0.19 -30.78
N GLU A 274 22.02 -0.29 -30.05
CA GLU A 274 22.00 -0.10 -28.59
C GLU A 274 20.86 -0.88 -27.94
N ILE A 275 21.13 -1.49 -26.79
CA ILE A 275 20.11 -2.01 -25.87
C ILE A 275 20.36 -1.38 -24.51
N SER A 276 19.32 -0.79 -23.92
CA SER A 276 19.37 -0.27 -22.56
C SER A 276 18.11 -0.63 -21.78
N CYS A 277 18.25 -0.68 -20.46
CA CYS A 277 17.12 -0.85 -19.55
C CYS A 277 17.35 -0.03 -18.27
N SER A 278 16.28 0.48 -17.69
CA SER A 278 16.33 1.36 -16.54
C SER A 278 15.60 0.80 -15.34
N PHE A 279 16.19 1.03 -14.16
CA PHE A 279 15.72 0.54 -12.88
C PHE A 279 15.69 1.65 -11.84
N LEU A 280 14.62 1.67 -11.04
CA LEU A 280 14.48 2.61 -9.94
C LEU A 280 15.29 2.17 -8.72
N LYS A 281 15.99 3.14 -8.10
CA LYS A 281 16.54 3.02 -6.76
C LYS A 281 15.79 3.96 -5.82
N ARG A 282 15.14 3.39 -4.81
CA ARG A 282 14.49 4.13 -3.72
C ARG A 282 14.51 3.28 -2.45
N GLN A 283 15.68 3.22 -1.81
CA GLN A 283 15.91 2.33 -0.67
C GLN A 283 14.94 2.57 0.48
N SER A 284 14.56 3.81 0.76
CA SER A 284 13.54 4.12 1.79
C SER A 284 12.19 3.42 1.56
N SER A 285 11.92 2.97 0.34
CA SER A 285 10.72 2.20 -0.07
C SER A 285 11.06 0.74 -0.41
N TRP A 286 12.23 0.24 0.03
CA TRP A 286 12.72 -1.13 -0.17
C TRP A 286 12.99 -1.49 -1.64
N ILE A 287 13.14 -0.48 -2.51
CA ILE A 287 13.40 -0.63 -3.93
C ILE A 287 14.91 -0.50 -4.19
N PHE A 288 15.50 -1.55 -4.75
CA PHE A 288 16.93 -1.64 -5.04
C PHE A 288 17.17 -1.83 -6.54
N THR A 289 18.34 -1.36 -7.00
CA THR A 289 18.80 -1.70 -8.34
C THR A 289 19.23 -3.17 -8.39
N PRO A 290 19.13 -3.84 -9.56
CA PRO A 290 19.54 -5.22 -9.70
C PRO A 290 21.04 -5.38 -9.40
N THR A 291 21.44 -6.56 -8.89
CA THR A 291 22.84 -6.92 -8.66
C THR A 291 23.54 -7.35 -9.94
N GLU A 292 22.77 -7.85 -10.90
CA GLU A 292 23.25 -8.27 -12.22
C GLU A 292 22.15 -7.97 -13.25
N VAL A 293 22.56 -7.49 -14.43
CA VAL A 293 21.70 -7.39 -15.61
C VAL A 293 22.39 -8.06 -16.76
N SER A 294 21.73 -9.03 -17.42
CA SER A 294 22.28 -9.71 -18.60
C SER A 294 21.41 -9.43 -19.83
N VAL A 295 22.09 -9.12 -20.91
CA VAL A 295 21.51 -8.99 -22.25
C VAL A 295 21.93 -10.20 -23.07
N LEU A 296 20.95 -10.97 -23.54
CA LEU A 296 21.18 -12.13 -24.38
C LEU A 296 20.41 -11.97 -25.70
N THR A 297 20.93 -12.57 -26.75
CA THR A 297 20.29 -12.55 -28.07
C THR A 297 20.18 -13.94 -28.67
N SER A 298 19.20 -14.10 -29.57
CA SER A 298 18.96 -15.35 -30.30
C SER A 298 18.32 -15.05 -31.67
N ASN A 299 18.60 -15.95 -32.63
CA ASN A 299 17.94 -15.89 -33.94
C ASN A 299 16.77 -16.85 -34.05
N ASP A 300 16.75 -17.90 -33.23
CA ASP A 300 15.77 -18.98 -33.24
C ASP A 300 14.79 -18.95 -32.07
N GLY A 301 15.04 -18.11 -31.05
CA GLY A 301 14.25 -18.02 -29.83
C GLY A 301 14.48 -19.18 -28.84
N LEU A 302 15.38 -20.09 -29.13
CA LEU A 302 15.68 -21.28 -28.32
C LEU A 302 17.08 -21.19 -27.70
N SER A 303 18.08 -20.85 -28.51
CA SER A 303 19.47 -20.77 -28.11
C SER A 303 19.88 -19.32 -27.91
N PHE A 304 20.07 -18.91 -26.66
CA PHE A 304 20.46 -17.56 -26.29
C PHE A 304 21.93 -17.45 -25.96
N LYS A 305 22.60 -16.42 -26.50
CA LYS A 305 24.00 -16.09 -26.19
C LYS A 305 24.06 -14.75 -25.48
N ALA A 306 24.76 -14.68 -24.36
CA ALA A 306 25.00 -13.44 -23.65
C ALA A 306 25.90 -12.53 -24.50
N VAL A 307 25.45 -11.30 -24.72
CA VAL A 307 26.18 -10.24 -25.42
C VAL A 307 26.70 -9.18 -24.47
N LYS A 308 26.09 -9.06 -23.28
CA LYS A 308 26.56 -8.17 -22.22
C LYS A 308 26.04 -8.64 -20.86
N ASN A 309 26.92 -8.58 -19.85
CA ASN A 309 26.59 -8.70 -18.45
C ASN A 309 27.06 -7.43 -17.72
N PHE A 310 26.20 -6.88 -16.89
CA PHE A 310 26.49 -5.79 -15.97
C PHE A 310 26.42 -6.32 -14.55
N TYR A 311 27.40 -6.00 -13.74
CA TYR A 311 27.41 -6.31 -12.32
C TYR A 311 27.30 -5.02 -11.52
N ASN A 312 26.54 -5.05 -10.44
CA ASN A 312 26.28 -3.88 -9.63
C ASN A 312 26.27 -4.29 -8.15
N GLN A 313 26.91 -3.47 -7.32
CA GLN A 313 26.91 -3.68 -5.87
C GLN A 313 25.76 -2.90 -5.22
N THR A 314 25.15 -3.52 -4.22
CA THR A 314 24.11 -2.89 -3.43
C THR A 314 24.74 -2.16 -2.26
N GLU A 315 24.94 -0.86 -2.42
CA GLU A 315 25.51 0.02 -1.41
C GLU A 315 24.43 0.82 -0.68
N LYS A 316 24.69 1.22 0.57
CA LYS A 316 23.87 2.16 1.31
C LYS A 316 23.98 3.54 0.68
N ASN A 317 22.94 3.96 -0.02
CA ASN A 317 22.88 5.27 -0.66
C ASN A 317 21.43 5.79 -0.64
N PRO A 318 21.11 6.82 0.15
CA PRO A 318 19.75 7.32 0.30
C PRO A 318 19.22 8.09 -0.92
N ALA A 319 20.06 8.39 -1.90
CA ALA A 319 19.61 9.11 -3.09
C ALA A 319 18.59 8.31 -3.90
N TYR A 320 17.56 8.99 -4.38
CA TYR A 320 16.62 8.45 -5.34
C TYR A 320 17.22 8.58 -6.74
N GLU A 321 17.18 7.53 -7.53
CA GLU A 321 17.89 7.47 -8.81
C GLU A 321 17.20 6.50 -9.75
N ILE A 322 17.19 6.84 -11.03
CA ILE A 322 16.90 5.90 -12.13
C ILE A 322 18.24 5.48 -12.72
N LYS A 323 18.61 4.23 -12.50
CA LYS A 323 19.87 3.67 -12.98
C LYS A 323 19.67 3.00 -14.33
N ILE A 324 20.44 3.43 -15.32
CA ILE A 324 20.39 2.91 -16.69
C ILE A 324 21.56 1.96 -16.92
N PHE A 325 21.28 0.76 -17.44
CA PHE A 325 22.24 -0.18 -17.94
C PHE A 325 22.15 -0.20 -19.46
N SER A 326 23.19 0.23 -20.14
CA SER A 326 23.21 0.41 -21.60
C SER A 326 24.45 -0.23 -22.21
N GLN A 327 24.26 -0.88 -23.37
CA GLN A 327 25.33 -1.39 -24.22
C GLN A 327 25.13 -0.99 -25.67
N LYS A 328 26.12 -0.34 -26.24
CA LYS A 328 26.20 -0.03 -27.67
C LYS A 328 26.92 -1.16 -28.41
N PHE A 329 26.51 -1.38 -29.65
CA PHE A 329 27.04 -2.42 -30.54
C PHE A 329 27.40 -1.77 -31.90
N GLU A 330 28.51 -2.21 -32.51
CA GLU A 330 28.84 -1.79 -33.88
C GLU A 330 27.95 -2.50 -34.92
N LYS A 331 27.74 -3.80 -34.76
CA LYS A 331 26.87 -4.65 -35.61
C LYS A 331 26.33 -5.81 -34.77
N LEU A 332 25.11 -5.70 -34.30
CA LEU A 332 24.41 -6.80 -33.66
C LEU A 332 23.15 -7.13 -34.47
N LYS A 333 23.12 -8.32 -35.09
CA LYS A 333 21.94 -8.77 -35.86
C LYS A 333 21.26 -9.89 -35.06
N THR A 334 20.00 -9.69 -34.73
CA THR A 334 19.22 -10.67 -33.94
C THR A 334 17.73 -10.50 -34.19
N ARG A 335 16.94 -11.54 -33.85
CA ARG A 335 15.49 -11.47 -33.79
C ARG A 335 14.96 -11.44 -32.36
N PHE A 336 15.53 -12.21 -31.48
CA PHE A 336 15.06 -12.30 -30.09
C PHE A 336 16.07 -11.67 -29.15
N ILE A 337 15.54 -10.85 -28.21
CA ILE A 337 16.32 -10.22 -27.16
C ILE A 337 15.77 -10.70 -25.82
N LYS A 338 16.65 -11.25 -24.98
CA LYS A 338 16.32 -11.66 -23.63
C LYS A 338 17.04 -10.76 -22.63
N ILE A 339 16.31 -10.19 -21.70
CA ILE A 339 16.83 -9.40 -20.58
C ILE A 339 16.55 -10.15 -19.29
N THR A 340 17.59 -10.32 -18.48
CA THR A 340 17.43 -10.81 -17.11
C THR A 340 18.00 -9.80 -16.12
N ALA A 341 17.38 -9.64 -14.95
CA ALA A 341 17.90 -8.80 -13.89
C ALA A 341 17.72 -9.49 -12.52
N LYS A 342 18.80 -9.57 -11.76
CA LYS A 342 18.82 -10.23 -10.45
C LYS A 342 18.41 -9.25 -9.35
N ASN A 343 17.30 -9.53 -8.70
CA ASN A 343 16.84 -8.80 -7.52
C ASN A 343 17.76 -9.08 -6.33
N VAL A 344 17.93 -8.13 -5.44
CA VAL A 344 18.61 -8.29 -4.14
C VAL A 344 17.90 -9.35 -3.27
N LYS A 345 16.60 -9.63 -3.53
CA LYS A 345 15.70 -10.58 -2.86
C LYS A 345 15.35 -10.18 -1.43
N VAL A 346 16.35 -9.90 -0.61
CA VAL A 346 16.20 -9.58 0.81
C VAL A 346 16.91 -8.27 1.11
N CYS A 347 16.26 -7.40 1.85
CA CYS A 347 16.87 -6.14 2.28
C CYS A 347 18.16 -6.40 3.07
N PRO A 348 19.28 -5.74 2.71
CA PRO A 348 20.56 -5.93 3.36
C PRO A 348 20.56 -5.59 4.86
N ASP A 349 21.55 -6.09 5.62
CA ASP A 349 21.63 -5.90 7.07
C ASP A 349 21.69 -4.43 7.51
N TRP A 350 22.28 -3.56 6.69
CA TRP A 350 22.36 -2.11 6.95
C TRP A 350 21.04 -1.36 6.67
N HIS A 351 20.05 -2.03 6.06
CA HIS A 351 18.79 -1.41 5.67
C HIS A 351 17.77 -1.47 6.82
N GLN A 352 16.94 -0.43 6.99
CA GLN A 352 15.90 -0.37 8.03
C GLN A 352 14.89 -1.54 7.95
N GLY A 353 14.68 -2.11 6.77
CA GLY A 353 13.82 -3.27 6.51
C GLY A 353 14.60 -4.58 6.38
N ARG A 354 15.79 -4.71 6.99
CA ARG A 354 16.66 -5.90 6.91
C ARG A 354 15.87 -7.19 7.10
N GLY A 355 16.18 -8.19 6.29
CA GLY A 355 15.50 -9.49 6.33
C GLY A 355 14.12 -9.49 5.68
N GLY A 356 13.56 -8.31 5.34
CA GLY A 356 12.33 -8.19 4.58
C GLY A 356 12.56 -8.35 3.09
N LYS A 357 11.49 -8.56 2.33
CA LYS A 357 11.56 -8.71 0.89
C LYS A 357 11.94 -7.41 0.20
N ALA A 358 12.92 -7.47 -0.69
CA ALA A 358 13.37 -6.35 -1.50
C ALA A 358 12.59 -6.29 -2.82
N TRP A 359 12.40 -5.07 -3.32
CA TRP A 359 11.72 -4.80 -4.58
C TRP A 359 12.73 -4.49 -5.70
N LEU A 360 12.44 -4.97 -6.90
CA LEU A 360 13.05 -4.56 -8.15
C LEU A 360 11.98 -3.86 -9.01
N PHE A 361 12.28 -2.66 -9.54
CA PHE A 361 11.40 -1.92 -10.41
C PHE A 361 12.08 -1.61 -11.73
N ILE A 362 11.43 -1.99 -12.83
CA ILE A 362 11.86 -1.70 -14.21
C ILE A 362 10.78 -0.90 -14.92
N ASP A 363 11.16 0.08 -15.76
CA ASP A 363 10.24 0.85 -16.60
C ASP A 363 10.33 0.46 -18.07
N GLU A 364 11.52 0.58 -18.69
CA GLU A 364 11.64 0.48 -20.12
C GLU A 364 12.89 -0.29 -20.59
N ILE A 365 12.72 -1.09 -21.64
CA ILE A 365 13.78 -1.75 -22.40
C ILE A 365 13.87 -1.10 -23.77
N ILE A 366 14.85 -0.23 -23.95
CA ILE A 366 15.06 0.57 -25.14
C ILE A 366 15.93 -0.21 -26.12
N ILE A 367 15.49 -0.34 -27.37
CA ILE A 367 16.19 -1.04 -28.45
C ILE A 367 16.35 -0.06 -29.62
N LYS A 368 17.60 0.25 -30.01
CA LYS A 368 17.94 1.16 -31.11
C LYS A 368 18.80 0.48 -32.15
#